data_fd78f8cb33d96049c66ed6f852c64dc2
#
_entry.id   fd78f8cb33d96049c66ed6f852c64dc2
#
_cell.length_a   1.000
_cell.length_b   1.000
_cell.length_c   1.000
_cell.angle_alpha   90.00
_cell.angle_beta   90.00
_cell.angle_gamma   90.00
#
_symmetry.space_group_name_H-M   'P 1'
#
loop_
_entity.id
_entity.type
_entity.pdbx_description
1 polymer ?
#
loop_
_entity_poly.entity_id
_entity_poly.type
_entity_poly.pdbx_seq_one_letter_code
_entity_poly.pdbx_strand_id
1 'polypeptide(L)'
;MEIIYDGDCGLCKACIAWVERHDRHQAMVVVPSATLTAEDVAGLPAHRTVTVRADDGSTLFGSQAVAITLGALPGAWGSVGRVATRLLAVAPFRAVGDTAYNAVANHRSQISAFMVRHRLLDSSCQVPRP
;
A
#
# COMPACT_ATOMS: atom_id res chain seq x y z
N MET A 1 -13.07 5.02 -0.43
CA MET A 1 -11.97 4.20 -0.98
C MET A 1 -11.47 3.27 0.12
N GLU A 2 -11.30 1.99 -0.18
CA GLU A 2 -10.85 0.97 0.78
C GLU A 2 -9.45 0.47 0.40
N ILE A 3 -8.56 0.41 1.39
CA ILE A 3 -7.18 -0.06 1.21
C ILE A 3 -7.01 -1.37 1.97
N ILE A 4 -6.74 -2.45 1.25
CA ILE A 4 -6.48 -3.77 1.81
C ILE A 4 -4.97 -4.00 1.81
N TYR A 5 -4.41 -4.32 2.97
CA TYR A 5 -2.97 -4.49 3.13
C TYR A 5 -2.62 -5.74 3.95
N ASP A 6 -1.39 -6.20 3.82
CA ASP A 6 -0.85 -7.30 4.63
C ASP A 6 -0.61 -6.83 6.07
N GLY A 7 -1.47 -7.24 6.97
CA GLY A 7 -1.41 -6.90 8.40
C GLY A 7 -0.21 -7.52 9.14
N ASP A 8 0.48 -8.48 8.56
CA ASP A 8 1.67 -9.11 9.16
C ASP A 8 2.98 -8.46 8.70
N CYS A 9 2.90 -7.55 7.73
CA CYS A 9 4.06 -6.84 7.19
C CYS A 9 4.33 -5.54 7.96
N GLY A 10 5.48 -5.44 8.63
CA GLY A 10 5.88 -4.24 9.38
C GLY A 10 5.99 -2.98 8.50
N LEU A 11 6.57 -3.11 7.29
CA LEU A 11 6.66 -2.03 6.33
C LEU A 11 5.26 -1.55 5.88
N CYS A 12 4.36 -2.50 5.61
CA CYS A 12 2.99 -2.18 5.20
C CYS A 12 2.25 -1.41 6.30
N LYS A 13 2.37 -1.86 7.56
CA LYS A 13 1.81 -1.14 8.73
C LYS A 13 2.33 0.28 8.84
N ALA A 14 3.64 0.47 8.66
CA ALA A 14 4.25 1.80 8.72
C ALA A 14 3.75 2.72 7.60
N CYS A 15 3.63 2.20 6.37
CA CYS A 15 3.08 2.94 5.25
C CYS A 15 1.62 3.34 5.50
N ILE A 16 0.80 2.42 6.00
CA ILE A 16 -0.60 2.69 6.32
C ILE A 16 -0.71 3.74 7.44
N ALA A 17 0.04 3.61 8.53
CA ALA A 17 0.05 4.60 9.60
C ALA A 17 0.48 5.99 9.11
N TRP A 18 1.37 6.05 8.11
CA TRP A 18 1.75 7.30 7.46
C TRP A 18 0.58 7.87 6.64
N VAL A 19 -0.10 7.03 5.86
CA VAL A 19 -1.28 7.42 5.06
C VAL A 19 -2.38 7.96 5.97
N GLU A 20 -2.74 7.25 7.04
CA GLU A 20 -3.76 7.66 8.00
C GLU A 20 -3.47 9.02 8.63
N ARG A 21 -2.20 9.29 8.97
CA ARG A 21 -1.79 10.60 9.51
C ARG A 21 -1.94 11.74 8.50
N HIS A 22 -1.90 11.45 7.21
CA HIS A 22 -2.01 12.45 6.14
C HIS A 22 -3.42 12.52 5.53
N ASP A 23 -4.27 11.54 5.79
CA ASP A 23 -5.67 11.51 5.35
C ASP A 23 -6.55 12.40 6.23
N ARG A 24 -6.39 13.71 6.09
CA ARG A 24 -7.15 14.70 6.88
C ARG A 24 -8.65 14.67 6.63
N HIS A 25 -9.09 14.12 5.52
CA HIS A 25 -10.49 14.05 5.14
C HIS A 25 -11.14 12.72 5.50
N GLN A 26 -10.38 11.78 6.09
CA GLN A 26 -10.83 10.43 6.41
C GLN A 26 -11.53 9.74 5.22
N ALA A 27 -10.98 9.97 4.02
CA ALA A 27 -11.52 9.47 2.77
C ALA A 27 -11.19 7.99 2.54
N MET A 28 -10.32 7.42 3.38
CA MET A 28 -9.80 6.07 3.23
C MET A 28 -10.21 5.18 4.40
N VAL A 29 -10.62 3.97 4.09
CA VAL A 29 -10.83 2.89 5.05
C VAL A 29 -9.72 1.88 4.86
N VAL A 30 -8.95 1.60 5.91
CA VAL A 30 -7.84 0.66 5.86
C VAL A 30 -8.25 -0.65 6.51
N VAL A 31 -8.02 -1.76 5.80
CA VAL A 31 -8.46 -3.09 6.21
C VAL A 31 -7.28 -4.07 6.12
N PRO A 32 -6.86 -4.68 7.24
CA PRO A 32 -5.90 -5.76 7.20
C PRO A 32 -6.50 -6.98 6.48
N SER A 33 -5.77 -7.58 5.56
CA SER A 33 -6.26 -8.75 4.79
C SER A 33 -6.67 -9.93 5.67
N ALA A 34 -6.05 -10.08 6.84
CA ALA A 34 -6.36 -11.13 7.81
C ALA A 34 -7.77 -11.01 8.44
N THR A 35 -8.40 -9.83 8.37
CA THR A 35 -9.76 -9.61 8.90
C THR A 35 -10.86 -9.88 7.87
N LEU A 36 -10.48 -10.10 6.62
CA LEU A 36 -11.42 -10.38 5.52
C LEU A 36 -11.72 -11.86 5.44
N THR A 37 -12.92 -12.18 4.98
CA THR A 37 -13.31 -13.58 4.73
C THR A 37 -12.59 -14.13 3.50
N ALA A 38 -12.56 -15.46 3.36
CA ALA A 38 -11.97 -16.10 2.18
C ALA A 38 -12.67 -15.69 0.87
N GLU A 39 -13.96 -15.37 0.94
CA GLU A 39 -14.74 -14.87 -0.21
C GLU A 39 -14.35 -13.44 -0.58
N ASP A 40 -14.12 -12.57 0.42
CA ASP A 40 -13.73 -11.18 0.20
C ASP A 40 -12.34 -11.05 -0.44
N VAL A 41 -11.43 -11.98 -0.14
CA VAL A 41 -10.08 -12.03 -0.70
C VAL A 41 -9.96 -12.97 -1.90
N ALA A 42 -11.04 -13.65 -2.30
CA ALA A 42 -11.02 -14.56 -3.44
C ALA A 42 -10.57 -13.83 -4.71
N GLY A 43 -9.47 -14.28 -5.28
CA GLY A 43 -8.88 -13.66 -6.47
C GLY A 43 -8.07 -12.38 -6.20
N LEU A 44 -7.94 -11.93 -4.95
CA LEU A 44 -7.10 -10.79 -4.59
C LEU A 44 -5.71 -11.25 -4.14
N PRO A 45 -4.62 -10.68 -4.67
CA PRO A 45 -3.26 -10.98 -4.21
C PRO A 45 -2.90 -10.24 -2.90
N ALA A 46 -3.86 -10.11 -1.98
CA ALA A 46 -3.78 -9.26 -0.78
C ALA A 46 -2.63 -9.62 0.18
N HIS A 47 -2.10 -10.84 0.11
CA HIS A 47 -0.92 -11.26 0.90
C HIS A 47 0.41 -10.84 0.27
N ARG A 48 0.41 -10.44 -0.99
CA ARG A 48 1.62 -10.11 -1.75
C ARG A 48 1.71 -8.65 -2.16
N THR A 49 0.56 -8.00 -2.30
CA THR A 49 0.48 -6.64 -2.81
C THR A 49 -0.65 -5.87 -2.13
N VAL A 50 -0.45 -4.57 -1.96
CA VAL A 50 -1.53 -3.68 -1.52
C VAL A 50 -2.61 -3.63 -2.59
N THR A 51 -3.84 -3.68 -2.15
CA THR A 51 -5.03 -3.64 -3.00
C THR A 51 -5.88 -2.44 -2.61
N VAL A 52 -6.36 -1.69 -3.58
CA VAL A 52 -7.29 -0.59 -3.37
C VAL A 52 -8.58 -0.85 -4.13
N ARG A 53 -9.70 -0.80 -3.42
CA ARG A 53 -11.04 -0.75 -4.02
C ARG A 53 -11.48 0.71 -4.06
N ALA A 54 -11.61 1.24 -5.25
CA ALA A 54 -12.08 2.61 -5.45
C ALA A 54 -13.62 2.68 -5.35
N ASP A 55 -14.13 3.90 -5.15
CA ASP A 55 -15.58 4.13 -4.99
C ASP A 55 -16.38 3.86 -6.27
N ASP A 56 -15.71 3.84 -7.42
CA ASP A 56 -16.29 3.45 -8.72
C ASP A 56 -16.39 1.93 -8.94
N GLY A 57 -15.99 1.13 -7.94
CA GLY A 57 -15.97 -0.32 -7.99
C GLY A 57 -14.73 -0.93 -8.64
N SER A 58 -13.79 -0.12 -9.13
CA SER A 58 -12.53 -0.62 -9.68
C SER A 58 -11.59 -1.11 -8.57
N THR A 59 -10.80 -2.14 -8.90
CA THR A 59 -9.79 -2.69 -7.99
C THR A 59 -8.41 -2.52 -8.60
N LEU A 60 -7.52 -1.90 -7.84
CA LEU A 60 -6.16 -1.59 -8.26
C LEU A 60 -5.15 -2.28 -7.36
N PHE A 61 -4.00 -2.65 -7.92
CA PHE A 61 -2.95 -3.40 -7.24
C PHE A 61 -1.59 -2.72 -7.37
N GLY A 62 -0.70 -3.03 -6.44
CA GLY A 62 0.72 -2.67 -6.51
C GLY A 62 0.96 -1.18 -6.72
N SER A 63 1.72 -0.83 -7.75
CA SER A 63 2.10 0.56 -8.05
C SER A 63 0.90 1.47 -8.30
N GLN A 64 -0.14 0.96 -8.96
CA GLN A 64 -1.36 1.72 -9.23
C GLN A 64 -2.15 1.99 -7.94
N ALA A 65 -2.22 1.01 -7.04
CA ALA A 65 -2.85 1.18 -5.74
C ALA A 65 -2.15 2.25 -4.90
N VAL A 66 -0.82 2.26 -4.90
CA VAL A 66 -0.03 3.29 -4.24
C VAL A 66 -0.29 4.67 -4.83
N ALA A 67 -0.28 4.78 -6.16
CA ALA A 67 -0.49 6.06 -6.85
C ALA A 67 -1.87 6.66 -6.56
N ILE A 68 -2.93 5.86 -6.61
CA ILE A 68 -4.29 6.35 -6.31
C ILE A 68 -4.46 6.72 -4.84
N THR A 69 -3.84 5.97 -3.94
CA THR A 69 -3.83 6.30 -2.51
C THR A 69 -3.17 7.65 -2.26
N LEU A 70 -1.99 7.88 -2.83
CA LEU A 70 -1.32 9.19 -2.75
C LEU A 70 -2.18 10.30 -3.39
N GLY A 71 -2.82 10.00 -4.51
CA GLY A 71 -3.69 10.95 -5.22
C GLY A 71 -4.90 11.43 -4.42
N ALA A 72 -5.36 10.64 -3.46
CA ALA A 72 -6.46 10.97 -2.57
C ALA A 72 -6.03 11.79 -1.33
N LEU A 73 -4.72 11.89 -1.07
CA LEU A 73 -4.20 12.72 0.02
C LEU A 73 -4.27 14.22 -0.33
N PRO A 74 -4.43 15.09 0.66
CA PRO A 74 -4.42 16.53 0.43
C PRO A 74 -3.01 17.06 0.11
N GLY A 75 -2.96 18.23 -0.54
CA GLY A 75 -1.72 18.98 -0.76
C GLY A 75 -0.80 18.38 -1.84
N ALA A 76 0.50 18.54 -1.64
CA ALA A 76 1.52 18.14 -2.60
C ALA A 76 1.51 16.62 -2.91
N TRP A 77 1.27 15.79 -1.92
CA TRP A 77 1.17 14.33 -2.08
C TRP A 77 0.04 13.94 -3.02
N GLY A 78 -1.11 14.58 -2.92
CA GLY A 78 -2.22 14.37 -3.85
C GLY A 78 -1.86 14.74 -5.29
N SER A 79 -1.12 15.81 -5.49
CA SER A 79 -0.65 16.20 -6.83
C SER A 79 0.33 15.18 -7.40
N VAL A 80 1.29 14.71 -6.59
CA VAL A 80 2.22 13.64 -6.99
C VAL A 80 1.48 12.36 -7.35
N GLY A 81 0.52 11.93 -6.52
CA GLY A 81 -0.27 10.74 -6.76
C GLY A 81 -1.10 10.82 -8.04
N ARG A 82 -1.74 11.96 -8.31
CA ARG A 82 -2.52 12.17 -9.56
C ARG A 82 -1.64 12.11 -10.81
N VAL A 83 -0.46 12.71 -10.76
CA VAL A 83 0.51 12.63 -11.86
C VAL A 83 0.98 11.18 -12.03
N ALA A 84 1.34 10.50 -10.94
CA ALA A 84 1.75 9.10 -10.97
C ALA A 84 0.65 8.19 -11.56
N THR A 85 -0.61 8.39 -11.16
CA THR A 85 -1.75 7.63 -11.71
C THR A 85 -1.87 7.80 -13.22
N ARG A 86 -1.72 9.01 -13.73
CA ARG A 86 -1.75 9.29 -15.17
C ARG A 86 -0.58 8.67 -15.92
N LEU A 87 0.63 8.74 -15.35
CA LEU A 87 1.83 8.13 -15.94
C LEU A 87 1.71 6.59 -15.97
N LEU A 88 1.25 5.98 -14.88
CA LEU A 88 1.06 4.53 -14.80
C LEU A 88 -0.09 4.00 -15.68
N ALA A 89 -0.93 4.86 -16.23
CA ALA A 89 -1.90 4.48 -17.25
C ALA A 89 -1.23 4.14 -18.60
N VAL A 90 0.01 4.59 -18.82
CA VAL A 90 0.79 4.34 -20.05
C VAL A 90 1.72 3.15 -19.83
N ALA A 91 1.67 2.17 -20.74
CA ALA A 91 2.36 0.88 -20.59
C ALA A 91 3.85 0.92 -20.18
N PRO A 92 4.73 1.76 -20.79
CA PRO A 92 6.15 1.77 -20.39
C PRO A 92 6.35 2.26 -18.94
N PHE A 93 5.61 3.27 -18.51
CA PHE A 93 5.69 3.78 -17.13
C PHE A 93 5.08 2.81 -16.12
N ARG A 94 4.03 2.12 -16.51
CA ARG A 94 3.44 1.05 -15.70
C ARG A 94 4.43 -0.06 -15.43
N ALA A 95 5.15 -0.54 -16.44
CA ALA A 95 6.16 -1.59 -16.29
C ALA A 95 7.28 -1.15 -15.32
N VAL A 96 7.74 0.09 -15.41
CA VAL A 96 8.73 0.65 -14.48
C VAL A 96 8.17 0.74 -13.05
N GLY A 97 6.95 1.23 -12.88
CA GLY A 97 6.29 1.33 -11.58
C GLY A 97 6.10 -0.04 -10.92
N ASP A 98 5.63 -1.01 -11.67
CA ASP A 98 5.41 -2.37 -11.18
C ASP A 98 6.73 -3.07 -10.85
N THR A 99 7.78 -2.84 -11.62
CA THR A 99 9.13 -3.35 -11.33
C THR A 99 9.67 -2.76 -10.04
N ALA A 100 9.57 -1.45 -9.85
CA ALA A 100 9.99 -0.77 -8.62
C ALA A 100 9.17 -1.25 -7.41
N TYR A 101 7.85 -1.36 -7.56
CA TYR A 101 6.97 -1.88 -6.51
C TYR A 101 7.35 -3.32 -6.12
N ASN A 102 7.53 -4.20 -7.11
CA ASN A 102 7.90 -5.60 -6.87
C ASN A 102 9.28 -5.73 -6.20
N ALA A 103 10.22 -4.88 -6.56
CA ALA A 103 11.53 -4.85 -5.89
C ALA A 103 11.38 -4.52 -4.40
N VAL A 104 10.58 -3.52 -4.04
CA VAL A 104 10.29 -3.19 -2.64
C VAL A 104 9.51 -4.32 -1.96
N ALA A 105 8.49 -4.86 -2.60
CA ALA A 105 7.66 -5.94 -2.06
C ALA A 105 8.47 -7.21 -1.78
N ASN A 106 9.41 -7.57 -2.67
CA ASN A 106 10.27 -8.73 -2.50
C ASN A 106 11.31 -8.56 -1.37
N HIS A 107 11.70 -7.32 -1.07
CA HIS A 107 12.66 -7.00 -0.02
C HIS A 107 12.01 -6.45 1.25
N ARG A 108 10.69 -6.47 1.36
CA ARG A 108 9.93 -5.88 2.46
C ARG A 108 10.35 -6.36 3.85
N SER A 109 10.73 -7.62 4.00
CA SER A 109 11.22 -8.18 5.26
C SER A 109 12.58 -7.60 5.65
N GLN A 110 13.47 -7.42 4.69
CA GLN A 110 14.79 -6.81 4.89
C GLN A 110 14.66 -5.31 5.20
N ILE A 111 13.77 -4.62 4.49
CA ILE A 111 13.48 -3.21 4.73
C ILE A 111 12.86 -3.02 6.12
N SER A 112 11.92 -3.87 6.51
CA SER A 112 11.32 -3.84 7.85
C SER A 112 12.37 -4.06 8.94
N ALA A 113 13.25 -5.04 8.78
CA ALA A 113 14.34 -5.31 9.72
C ALA A 113 15.32 -4.14 9.83
N PHE A 114 15.65 -3.51 8.70
CA PHE A 114 16.50 -2.31 8.66
C PHE A 114 15.84 -1.13 9.39
N MET A 115 14.56 -0.87 9.14
CA MET A 115 13.82 0.22 9.76
C MET A 115 13.69 0.03 11.28
N VAL A 116 13.45 -1.20 11.75
CA VAL A 116 13.43 -1.53 13.19
C VAL A 116 14.81 -1.31 13.80
N ARG A 117 15.89 -1.76 13.14
CA ARG A 117 17.27 -1.57 13.60
C ARG A 117 17.65 -0.11 13.78
N HIS A 118 17.16 0.76 12.90
CA HIS A 118 17.41 2.20 12.94
C HIS A 118 16.34 2.99 13.73
N ARG A 119 15.48 2.30 14.48
CA ARG A 119 14.40 2.91 15.27
C ARG A 119 13.44 3.80 14.47
N LEU A 120 13.32 3.54 13.17
CA LEU A 120 12.36 4.22 12.30
C LEU A 120 10.95 3.62 12.43
N LEU A 121 10.85 2.39 12.97
CA LEU A 121 9.61 1.71 13.30
C LEU A 121 9.65 1.30 14.77
N ASP A 122 8.50 1.36 15.42
CA ASP A 122 8.33 0.82 16.76
C ASP A 122 8.47 -0.71 16.76
N SER A 123 9.01 -1.27 17.84
CA SER A 123 9.19 -2.72 17.98
C SER A 123 7.88 -3.53 17.93
N SER A 124 6.74 -2.86 18.14
CA SER A 124 5.39 -3.43 17.97
C SER A 124 5.06 -3.81 16.52
N CYS A 125 5.84 -3.33 15.54
CA CYS A 125 5.71 -3.67 14.12
C CYS A 125 6.51 -4.92 13.72
N GLN A 126 7.08 -5.66 14.66
CA GLN A 126 7.79 -6.89 14.36
C GLN A 126 6.81 -7.98 13.94
N VAL A 127 7.06 -8.53 12.75
CA VAL A 127 6.42 -9.77 12.32
C VAL A 127 6.86 -10.88 13.28
N PRO A 128 5.95 -11.65 13.88
CA PRO A 128 6.33 -12.87 14.59
C PRO A 128 7.12 -13.76 13.62
N ARG A 129 8.33 -14.12 14.01
CA ARG A 129 9.08 -15.12 13.25
C ARG A 129 8.33 -16.45 13.32
N PRO A 130 8.16 -17.15 12.21
CA PRO A 130 7.56 -18.48 12.24
C PRO A 130 8.43 -19.42 13.09
#